data_385f9a1cb04893cf685cd4407fd2b5d7
#
_entry.id   385f9a1cb04893cf685cd4407fd2b5d7
#
_cell.length_a   1.000
_cell.length_b   1.000
_cell.length_c   1.000
_cell.angle_alpha   90.00
_cell.angle_beta   90.00
_cell.angle_gamma   90.00
#
_symmetry.space_group_name_H-M   'P 1'
#
loop_
_entity.id
_entity.type
_entity.pdbx_description
1 polymer ?
#
loop_
_entity_poly.entity_id
_entity_poly.type
_entity_poly.pdbx_seq_one_letter_code
_entity_poly.pdbx_strand_id
1 'polypeptide(L)'
;MLSNIFDAHAHYDDGWFDEDRDSVLGNLPDKGVCGVVNNSVDLDNAKRVIALAEKYDYMYAAVGVHPENLENLPDDYLDRIAGLTKHPKVVAVGETGLDYHWDIPREQQKRVFEEQLGLSLDLKMPIIVHDREAHGDVFDLLRKYRPNALVHCFSGSVELMREAVRMGLYISLGGVVTFKNARHSVEVASEIPLDRLLLETDAPYMAPVPFRGKRCDSSMIVFAAEKIAQLRNMTAQQVLDITAENAKRFYSIK
;
A
#
# COMPACT_ATOMS: atom_id res chain seq x y z
N MET A 1 21.47 -2.93 -14.01
CA MET A 1 20.50 -2.09 -13.29
C MET A 1 19.36 -3.01 -12.88
N LEU A 2 18.87 -2.90 -11.65
CA LEU A 2 17.68 -3.64 -11.22
C LEU A 2 16.45 -3.10 -11.95
N SER A 3 15.50 -3.96 -12.24
CA SER A 3 14.28 -3.66 -13.00
C SER A 3 13.08 -4.36 -12.39
N ASN A 4 11.92 -4.19 -13.00
CA ASN A 4 10.68 -4.82 -12.56
C ASN A 4 10.29 -4.39 -11.11
N ILE A 5 10.55 -3.12 -10.78
CA ILE A 5 10.18 -2.53 -9.50
C ILE A 5 8.71 -2.17 -9.56
N PHE A 6 7.87 -2.82 -8.75
CA PHE A 6 6.47 -2.48 -8.59
C PHE A 6 6.24 -1.93 -7.17
N ASP A 7 5.80 -0.67 -7.09
CA ASP A 7 5.44 -0.02 -5.84
C ASP A 7 3.95 -0.23 -5.55
N ALA A 8 3.65 -1.06 -4.56
CA ALA A 8 2.28 -1.43 -4.24
C ALA A 8 1.52 -0.33 -3.48
N HIS A 9 2.22 0.68 -2.94
CA HIS A 9 1.57 1.76 -2.17
C HIS A 9 2.45 3.01 -2.10
N ALA A 10 1.93 4.13 -2.62
CA ALA A 10 2.58 5.44 -2.59
C ALA A 10 1.57 6.59 -2.60
N HIS A 11 2.03 7.82 -2.28
CA HIS A 11 1.25 9.07 -2.29
C HIS A 11 1.98 10.17 -3.08
N TYR A 12 2.05 10.02 -4.40
CA TYR A 12 2.72 11.00 -5.28
C TYR A 12 1.94 12.30 -5.47
N ASP A 13 0.70 12.36 -5.01
CA ASP A 13 -0.11 13.58 -4.94
C ASP A 13 0.22 14.46 -3.72
N ASP A 14 1.04 13.96 -2.76
CA ASP A 14 1.49 14.69 -1.58
C ASP A 14 2.27 15.96 -1.95
N GLY A 15 2.10 17.01 -1.14
CA GLY A 15 2.74 18.31 -1.32
C GLY A 15 4.27 18.29 -1.35
N TRP A 16 4.90 17.26 -0.81
CA TRP A 16 6.37 17.09 -0.91
C TRP A 16 6.86 16.93 -2.34
N PHE A 17 5.96 16.59 -3.29
CA PHE A 17 6.30 16.47 -4.70
C PHE A 17 5.90 17.68 -5.54
N ASP A 18 5.24 18.71 -4.99
CA ASP A 18 4.66 19.80 -5.77
C ASP A 18 5.64 20.51 -6.71
N GLU A 19 6.90 20.69 -6.27
CA GLU A 19 7.91 21.40 -7.04
C GLU A 19 8.46 20.60 -8.23
N ASP A 20 8.49 19.26 -8.15
CA ASP A 20 9.21 18.42 -9.12
C ASP A 20 8.50 17.10 -9.44
N ARG A 21 7.22 16.94 -9.09
CA ARG A 21 6.42 15.71 -9.29
C ARG A 21 6.56 15.14 -10.68
N ASP A 22 6.40 15.96 -11.70
CA ASP A 22 6.48 15.51 -13.08
C ASP A 22 7.89 15.04 -13.48
N SER A 23 8.91 15.69 -12.96
CA SER A 23 10.29 15.27 -13.17
C SER A 23 10.58 13.94 -12.47
N VAL A 24 10.12 13.78 -11.21
CA VAL A 24 10.29 12.52 -10.47
C VAL A 24 9.58 11.39 -11.22
N LEU A 25 8.28 11.53 -11.49
CA LEU A 25 7.47 10.50 -12.12
C LEU A 25 7.94 10.17 -13.54
N GLY A 26 8.34 11.17 -14.34
CA GLY A 26 8.87 10.95 -15.69
C GLY A 26 10.15 10.12 -15.72
N ASN A 27 10.94 10.13 -14.65
CA ASN A 27 12.22 9.43 -14.56
C ASN A 27 12.14 8.04 -13.89
N LEU A 28 11.01 7.66 -13.26
CA LEU A 28 10.89 6.36 -12.58
C LEU A 28 11.06 5.15 -13.51
N PRO A 29 10.51 5.13 -14.74
CA PRO A 29 10.73 4.02 -15.66
C PRO A 29 12.22 3.79 -15.99
N ASP A 30 12.99 4.86 -16.17
CA ASP A 30 14.44 4.77 -16.44
C ASP A 30 15.23 4.21 -15.24
N LYS A 31 14.63 4.28 -14.03
CA LYS A 31 15.17 3.68 -12.81
C LYS A 31 14.68 2.23 -12.57
N GLY A 32 13.94 1.66 -13.52
CA GLY A 32 13.46 0.27 -13.47
C GLY A 32 12.09 0.09 -12.82
N VAL A 33 11.36 1.17 -12.53
CA VAL A 33 9.99 1.09 -12.01
C VAL A 33 9.03 0.74 -13.15
N CYS A 34 8.26 -0.32 -12.95
CA CYS A 34 7.29 -0.84 -13.93
C CYS A 34 5.82 -0.67 -13.50
N GLY A 35 5.58 -0.34 -12.25
CA GLY A 35 4.23 -0.12 -11.73
C GLY A 35 4.24 0.65 -10.41
N VAL A 36 3.23 1.47 -10.22
CA VAL A 36 2.97 2.22 -8.97
C VAL A 36 1.47 2.27 -8.73
N VAL A 37 1.02 1.93 -7.53
CA VAL A 37 -0.34 2.22 -7.08
C VAL A 37 -0.31 3.44 -6.17
N ASN A 38 -0.89 4.55 -6.66
CA ASN A 38 -1.03 5.79 -5.91
C ASN A 38 -2.35 5.76 -5.14
N ASN A 39 -2.32 6.04 -3.84
CA ASN A 39 -3.46 5.83 -2.95
C ASN A 39 -4.09 7.16 -2.56
N SER A 40 -5.41 7.23 -2.59
CA SER A 40 -6.12 8.38 -2.06
C SER A 40 -6.34 8.24 -0.55
N VAL A 41 -6.42 9.38 0.11
CA VAL A 41 -6.73 9.49 1.54
C VAL A 41 -8.13 10.07 1.80
N ASP A 42 -8.72 10.72 0.80
CA ASP A 42 -10.08 11.28 0.83
C ASP A 42 -10.69 11.40 -0.58
N LEU A 43 -11.96 11.83 -0.66
CA LEU A 43 -12.71 11.92 -1.92
C LEU A 43 -12.21 13.01 -2.87
N ASP A 44 -11.69 14.12 -2.35
CA ASP A 44 -11.17 15.20 -3.18
C ASP A 44 -9.78 14.86 -3.70
N ASN A 45 -8.99 14.22 -2.88
CA ASN A 45 -7.68 13.69 -3.22
C ASN A 45 -7.78 12.56 -4.27
N ALA A 46 -8.81 11.72 -4.21
CA ALA A 46 -9.03 10.62 -5.16
C ALA A 46 -9.02 11.08 -6.63
N LYS A 47 -9.54 12.26 -6.93
CA LYS A 47 -9.54 12.81 -8.30
C LYS A 47 -8.13 13.14 -8.77
N ARG A 48 -7.26 13.66 -7.87
CA ARG A 48 -5.86 13.96 -8.18
C ARG A 48 -5.06 12.66 -8.41
N VAL A 49 -5.30 11.67 -7.59
CA VAL A 49 -4.69 10.35 -7.70
C VAL A 49 -5.04 9.69 -9.04
N ILE A 50 -6.30 9.72 -9.47
CA ILE A 50 -6.74 9.22 -10.78
C ILE A 50 -6.08 10.00 -11.91
N ALA A 51 -6.05 11.33 -11.84
CA ALA A 51 -5.44 12.17 -12.88
C ALA A 51 -3.92 11.87 -13.05
N LEU A 52 -3.21 11.57 -11.98
CA LEU A 52 -1.82 11.11 -12.06
C LEU A 52 -1.72 9.74 -12.73
N ALA A 53 -2.63 8.81 -12.40
CA ALA A 53 -2.66 7.49 -13.02
C ALA A 53 -3.01 7.55 -14.52
N GLU A 54 -3.82 8.51 -14.96
CA GLU A 54 -4.08 8.76 -16.40
C GLU A 54 -2.85 9.28 -17.13
N LYS A 55 -2.06 10.13 -16.47
CA LYS A 55 -0.90 10.79 -17.08
C LYS A 55 0.29 9.85 -17.31
N TYR A 56 0.43 8.80 -16.50
CA TYR A 56 1.56 7.89 -16.56
C TYR A 56 1.08 6.44 -16.75
N ASP A 57 1.49 5.78 -17.83
CA ASP A 57 1.00 4.46 -18.21
C ASP A 57 1.23 3.39 -17.14
N TYR A 58 2.34 3.48 -16.40
CA TYR A 58 2.72 2.56 -15.34
C TYR A 58 2.05 2.86 -13.99
N MET A 59 1.29 3.96 -13.87
CA MET A 59 0.59 4.30 -12.63
C MET A 59 -0.86 3.80 -12.63
N TYR A 60 -1.29 3.43 -11.45
CA TYR A 60 -2.66 3.02 -11.10
C TYR A 60 -3.11 3.78 -9.87
N ALA A 61 -4.40 3.73 -9.57
CA ALA A 61 -5.01 4.42 -8.45
C ALA A 61 -5.71 3.43 -7.50
N ALA A 62 -5.66 3.71 -6.22
CA ALA A 62 -6.61 3.18 -5.25
C ALA A 62 -7.44 4.33 -4.69
N VAL A 63 -8.74 4.11 -4.48
CA VAL A 63 -9.67 5.13 -4.03
C VAL A 63 -10.41 4.71 -2.78
N GLY A 64 -10.30 5.52 -1.73
CA GLY A 64 -10.89 5.24 -0.44
C GLY A 64 -10.81 6.45 0.48
N VAL A 65 -11.18 6.24 1.75
CA VAL A 65 -11.10 7.24 2.81
C VAL A 65 -10.28 6.67 3.96
N HIS A 66 -9.16 7.34 4.22
CA HIS A 66 -8.22 7.04 5.28
C HIS A 66 -8.80 7.36 6.66
N PRO A 67 -8.46 6.61 7.72
CA PRO A 67 -8.97 6.84 9.07
C PRO A 67 -8.67 8.24 9.64
N GLU A 68 -7.71 8.96 9.09
CA GLU A 68 -7.42 10.34 9.50
C GLU A 68 -8.36 11.39 8.86
N ASN A 69 -9.11 11.04 7.81
CA ASN A 69 -9.92 11.97 7.01
C ASN A 69 -11.43 11.72 7.14
N LEU A 70 -11.90 11.45 8.36
CA LEU A 70 -13.31 11.12 8.63
C LEU A 70 -14.17 12.35 8.98
N GLU A 71 -13.54 13.52 9.16
CA GLU A 71 -14.27 14.74 9.45
C GLU A 71 -15.08 15.18 8.21
N ASN A 72 -16.34 15.51 8.44
CA ASN A 72 -17.26 15.97 7.38
C ASN A 72 -17.44 14.99 6.20
N LEU A 73 -17.29 13.69 6.43
CA LEU A 73 -17.54 12.68 5.43
C LEU A 73 -19.02 12.72 4.99
N PRO A 74 -19.31 12.93 3.69
CA PRO A 74 -20.69 13.02 3.22
C PRO A 74 -21.40 11.68 3.29
N ASP A 75 -22.73 11.69 3.47
CA ASP A 75 -23.53 10.46 3.59
C ASP A 75 -23.43 9.55 2.34
N ASP A 76 -23.18 10.13 1.17
CA ASP A 76 -23.07 9.43 -0.12
C ASP A 76 -21.62 9.01 -0.48
N TYR A 77 -20.68 9.03 0.49
CA TYR A 77 -19.26 8.80 0.20
C TYR A 77 -18.97 7.42 -0.43
N LEU A 78 -19.70 6.39 -0.02
CA LEU A 78 -19.57 5.04 -0.62
C LEU A 78 -19.99 5.02 -2.09
N ASP A 79 -21.10 5.69 -2.43
CA ASP A 79 -21.56 5.80 -3.82
C ASP A 79 -20.53 6.57 -4.67
N ARG A 80 -19.89 7.59 -4.10
CA ARG A 80 -18.81 8.33 -4.77
C ARG A 80 -17.59 7.45 -4.99
N ILE A 81 -17.14 6.69 -3.99
CA ILE A 81 -16.05 5.71 -4.16
C ILE A 81 -16.44 4.70 -5.24
N ALA A 82 -17.63 4.10 -5.17
CA ALA A 82 -18.13 3.17 -6.18
C ALA A 82 -18.20 3.78 -7.60
N GLY A 83 -18.50 5.07 -7.69
CA GLY A 83 -18.44 5.82 -8.94
C GLY A 83 -17.01 5.91 -9.51
N LEU A 84 -16.04 6.24 -8.65
CA LEU A 84 -14.64 6.38 -9.02
C LEU A 84 -13.98 5.05 -9.39
N THR A 85 -14.38 3.93 -8.76
CA THR A 85 -13.84 2.59 -9.09
C THR A 85 -14.19 2.12 -10.50
N LYS A 86 -15.11 2.76 -11.20
CA LYS A 86 -15.41 2.46 -12.61
C LYS A 86 -14.32 2.94 -13.58
N HIS A 87 -13.40 3.76 -13.11
CA HIS A 87 -12.29 4.24 -13.92
C HIS A 87 -11.26 3.12 -14.16
N PRO A 88 -10.79 2.90 -15.39
CA PRO A 88 -9.94 1.75 -15.74
C PRO A 88 -8.56 1.74 -15.04
N LYS A 89 -8.11 2.89 -14.55
CA LYS A 89 -6.88 3.01 -13.78
C LYS A 89 -7.07 2.75 -12.28
N VAL A 90 -8.30 2.65 -11.79
CA VAL A 90 -8.57 2.33 -10.38
C VAL A 90 -8.58 0.82 -10.20
N VAL A 91 -7.65 0.34 -9.37
CA VAL A 91 -7.38 -1.10 -9.20
C VAL A 91 -7.72 -1.62 -7.80
N ALA A 92 -8.03 -0.74 -6.84
CA ALA A 92 -8.38 -1.14 -5.48
C ALA A 92 -9.26 -0.10 -4.79
N VAL A 93 -9.97 -0.53 -3.74
CA VAL A 93 -10.52 0.35 -2.71
C VAL A 93 -9.40 0.63 -1.71
N GLY A 94 -9.20 1.88 -1.34
CA GLY A 94 -8.16 2.26 -0.37
C GLY A 94 -7.53 3.62 -0.71
N GLU A 95 -6.81 4.17 0.22
CA GLU A 95 -6.40 3.59 1.50
C GLU A 95 -7.52 3.72 2.53
N THR A 96 -7.73 2.68 3.34
CA THR A 96 -8.70 2.66 4.43
C THR A 96 -8.18 1.78 5.57
N GLY A 97 -8.79 1.83 6.74
CA GLY A 97 -8.35 1.01 7.87
C GLY A 97 -8.53 1.71 9.21
N LEU A 98 -7.60 1.44 10.14
CA LEU A 98 -7.61 2.01 11.48
C LEU A 98 -6.24 2.61 11.85
N ASP A 99 -6.27 3.81 12.43
CA ASP A 99 -5.10 4.48 12.99
C ASP A 99 -5.42 4.98 14.40
N TYR A 100 -4.88 4.29 15.42
CA TYR A 100 -5.11 4.64 16.81
C TYR A 100 -4.03 5.55 17.40
N HIS A 101 -3.09 5.97 16.59
CA HIS A 101 -2.10 6.97 16.95
C HIS A 101 -2.70 8.37 17.10
N TRP A 102 -3.71 8.66 16.29
CA TRP A 102 -4.40 9.96 16.28
C TRP A 102 -5.66 9.96 17.14
N ASP A 103 -6.00 11.14 17.69
CA ASP A 103 -7.20 11.33 18.54
C ASP A 103 -8.47 11.47 17.66
N ILE A 104 -8.79 10.40 16.94
CA ILE A 104 -10.01 10.26 16.13
C ILE A 104 -10.83 9.13 16.74
N PRO A 105 -12.16 9.32 16.94
CA PRO A 105 -13.00 8.32 17.61
C PRO A 105 -12.90 6.94 16.96
N ARG A 106 -12.46 5.94 17.72
CA ARG A 106 -12.25 4.57 17.24
C ARG A 106 -13.49 3.94 16.62
N GLU A 107 -14.65 4.17 17.21
CA GLU A 107 -15.92 3.64 16.69
C GLU A 107 -16.28 4.26 15.33
N GLN A 108 -15.93 5.51 15.08
CA GLN A 108 -16.11 6.15 13.79
C GLN A 108 -15.16 5.53 12.75
N GLN A 109 -13.89 5.33 13.10
CA GLN A 109 -12.91 4.66 12.24
C GLN A 109 -13.38 3.24 11.88
N LYS A 110 -13.81 2.44 12.87
CA LYS A 110 -14.31 1.07 12.66
C LYS A 110 -15.51 1.04 11.71
N ARG A 111 -16.49 1.92 11.95
CA ARG A 111 -17.68 2.01 11.10
C ARG A 111 -17.30 2.28 9.64
N VAL A 112 -16.48 3.29 9.39
CA VAL A 112 -16.06 3.67 8.03
C VAL A 112 -15.21 2.58 7.38
N PHE A 113 -14.37 1.90 8.15
CA PHE A 113 -13.60 0.77 7.65
C PHE A 113 -14.51 -0.42 7.29
N GLU A 114 -15.49 -0.78 8.16
CA GLU A 114 -16.48 -1.83 7.86
C GLU A 114 -17.29 -1.52 6.60
N GLU A 115 -17.74 -0.29 6.44
CA GLU A 115 -18.49 0.16 5.26
C GLU A 115 -17.66 0.02 3.98
N GLN A 116 -16.38 0.39 3.99
CA GLN A 116 -15.49 0.21 2.83
C GLN A 116 -15.08 -1.25 2.59
N LEU A 117 -14.97 -2.08 3.64
CA LEU A 117 -14.83 -3.54 3.49
C LEU A 117 -16.03 -4.14 2.75
N GLY A 118 -17.25 -3.77 3.17
CA GLY A 118 -18.48 -4.17 2.49
C GLY A 118 -18.48 -3.77 1.02
N LEU A 119 -18.16 -2.51 0.74
CA LEU A 119 -18.07 -1.99 -0.63
C LEU A 119 -17.06 -2.77 -1.48
N SER A 120 -15.87 -3.06 -0.95
CA SER A 120 -14.84 -3.81 -1.70
C SER A 120 -15.32 -5.22 -2.10
N LEU A 121 -16.09 -5.88 -1.21
CA LEU A 121 -16.68 -7.19 -1.47
C LEU A 121 -17.77 -7.10 -2.55
N ASP A 122 -18.66 -6.12 -2.47
CA ASP A 122 -19.74 -5.90 -3.45
C ASP A 122 -19.18 -5.62 -4.85
N LEU A 123 -18.11 -4.83 -4.91
CA LEU A 123 -17.39 -4.50 -6.15
C LEU A 123 -16.44 -5.61 -6.62
N LYS A 124 -16.16 -6.61 -5.78
CA LYS A 124 -15.15 -7.66 -6.01
C LYS A 124 -13.78 -7.07 -6.32
N MET A 125 -13.44 -5.97 -5.68
CA MET A 125 -12.16 -5.29 -5.81
C MET A 125 -11.26 -5.60 -4.61
N PRO A 126 -9.93 -5.64 -4.78
CA PRO A 126 -9.01 -5.70 -3.65
C PRO A 126 -9.11 -4.43 -2.80
N ILE A 127 -8.73 -4.56 -1.53
CA ILE A 127 -8.72 -3.44 -0.58
C ILE A 127 -7.34 -3.26 0.04
N ILE A 128 -6.88 -2.02 0.18
CA ILE A 128 -5.61 -1.66 0.82
C ILE A 128 -5.90 -1.15 2.21
N VAL A 129 -5.31 -1.82 3.20
CA VAL A 129 -5.63 -1.65 4.62
C VAL A 129 -4.47 -1.01 5.37
N HIS A 130 -4.74 0.15 5.95
CA HIS A 130 -3.92 0.84 6.93
C HIS A 130 -4.11 0.24 8.32
N ASP A 131 -3.01 0.00 9.03
CA ASP A 131 -3.04 -0.58 10.38
C ASP A 131 -1.94 0.03 11.26
N ARG A 132 -2.29 1.05 12.03
CA ARG A 132 -1.35 1.69 12.96
C ARG A 132 -1.89 1.64 14.38
N GLU A 133 -1.17 0.93 15.26
CA GLU A 133 -1.54 0.72 16.68
C GLU A 133 -2.94 0.10 16.87
N ALA A 134 -3.49 -0.57 15.82
CA ALA A 134 -4.87 -1.06 15.75
C ALA A 134 -5.00 -2.55 15.37
N HIS A 135 -3.90 -3.31 15.38
CA HIS A 135 -3.83 -4.69 14.88
C HIS A 135 -5.01 -5.59 15.32
N GLY A 136 -5.42 -5.50 16.58
CA GLY A 136 -6.51 -6.32 17.11
C GLY A 136 -7.81 -6.11 16.35
N ASP A 137 -8.28 -4.86 16.31
CA ASP A 137 -9.54 -4.50 15.68
C ASP A 137 -9.48 -4.65 14.14
N VAL A 138 -8.34 -4.31 13.51
CA VAL A 138 -8.15 -4.53 12.07
C VAL A 138 -8.31 -6.02 11.72
N PHE A 139 -7.63 -6.89 12.45
CA PHE A 139 -7.68 -8.33 12.18
C PHE A 139 -9.02 -8.96 12.56
N ASP A 140 -9.73 -8.43 13.57
CA ASP A 140 -11.11 -8.85 13.86
C ASP A 140 -12.04 -8.57 12.67
N LEU A 141 -11.93 -7.39 12.06
CA LEU A 141 -12.71 -7.03 10.88
C LEU A 141 -12.30 -7.85 9.66
N LEU A 142 -11.00 -8.05 9.41
CA LEU A 142 -10.52 -8.89 8.32
C LEU A 142 -10.97 -10.36 8.45
N ARG A 143 -11.04 -10.90 9.68
CA ARG A 143 -11.61 -12.24 9.94
C ARG A 143 -13.10 -12.31 9.63
N LYS A 144 -13.84 -11.25 9.97
CA LYS A 144 -15.28 -11.15 9.76
C LYS A 144 -15.64 -11.07 8.27
N TYR A 145 -14.94 -10.18 7.54
CA TYR A 145 -15.29 -9.86 6.14
C TYR A 145 -14.58 -10.71 5.10
N ARG A 146 -13.40 -11.25 5.40
CA ARG A 146 -12.61 -12.09 4.47
C ARG A 146 -12.37 -11.46 3.09
N PRO A 147 -11.94 -10.19 3.00
CA PRO A 147 -11.69 -9.53 1.73
C PRO A 147 -10.43 -10.06 1.03
N ASN A 148 -10.27 -9.77 -0.26
CA ASN A 148 -8.95 -9.80 -0.91
C ASN A 148 -8.20 -8.53 -0.51
N ALA A 149 -7.34 -8.60 0.50
CA ALA A 149 -6.72 -7.41 1.10
C ALA A 149 -5.20 -7.45 1.09
N LEU A 150 -4.62 -6.25 0.98
CA LEU A 150 -3.24 -5.93 1.29
C LEU A 150 -3.21 -5.18 2.63
N VAL A 151 -2.55 -5.73 3.63
CA VAL A 151 -2.18 -4.95 4.82
C VAL A 151 -0.86 -4.27 4.50
N HIS A 152 -0.93 -2.95 4.20
CA HIS A 152 0.24 -2.20 3.77
C HIS A 152 1.12 -1.80 4.97
N CYS A 153 2.38 -1.47 4.70
CA CYS A 153 3.38 -1.05 5.69
C CYS A 153 3.39 -1.92 6.97
N PHE A 154 3.28 -3.24 6.80
CA PHE A 154 3.00 -4.17 7.88
C PHE A 154 4.01 -4.07 9.02
N SER A 155 3.51 -3.79 10.22
CA SER A 155 4.30 -3.60 11.44
C SER A 155 4.05 -4.67 12.53
N GLY A 156 3.18 -5.65 12.24
CA GLY A 156 2.81 -6.71 13.17
C GLY A 156 3.87 -7.79 13.37
N SER A 157 3.58 -8.73 14.25
CA SER A 157 4.46 -9.87 14.55
C SER A 157 4.41 -10.95 13.46
N VAL A 158 5.33 -11.92 13.53
CA VAL A 158 5.34 -13.12 12.67
C VAL A 158 4.05 -13.94 12.84
N GLU A 159 3.52 -14.04 14.06
CA GLU A 159 2.27 -14.76 14.33
C GLU A 159 1.10 -14.09 13.60
N LEU A 160 1.04 -12.77 13.63
CA LEU A 160 0.00 -12.00 12.93
C LEU A 160 0.16 -12.11 11.41
N MET A 161 1.39 -12.07 10.91
CA MET A 161 1.70 -12.35 9.48
C MET A 161 1.21 -13.74 9.07
N ARG A 162 1.51 -14.77 9.87
CA ARG A 162 1.05 -16.14 9.59
C ARG A 162 -0.48 -16.24 9.57
N GLU A 163 -1.15 -15.47 10.41
CA GLU A 163 -2.60 -15.36 10.40
C GLU A 163 -3.11 -14.70 9.12
N ALA A 164 -2.56 -13.56 8.72
CA ALA A 164 -2.88 -12.88 7.46
C ALA A 164 -2.73 -13.83 6.26
N VAL A 165 -1.62 -14.58 6.20
CA VAL A 165 -1.36 -15.56 5.14
C VAL A 165 -2.40 -16.68 5.13
N ARG A 166 -2.79 -17.21 6.30
CA ARG A 166 -3.87 -18.22 6.38
C ARG A 166 -5.23 -17.69 5.90
N MET A 167 -5.47 -16.40 6.06
CA MET A 167 -6.66 -15.74 5.51
C MET A 167 -6.57 -15.45 4.01
N GLY A 168 -5.41 -15.70 3.38
CA GLY A 168 -5.17 -15.42 1.96
C GLY A 168 -4.75 -13.98 1.67
N LEU A 169 -4.50 -13.17 2.70
CA LEU A 169 -4.13 -11.76 2.56
C LEU A 169 -2.71 -11.60 2.05
N TYR A 170 -2.43 -10.44 1.49
CA TYR A 170 -1.09 -9.97 1.15
C TYR A 170 -0.57 -9.01 2.22
N ILE A 171 0.74 -8.93 2.33
CA ILE A 171 1.45 -8.00 3.20
C ILE A 171 2.49 -7.29 2.36
N SER A 172 2.63 -5.98 2.55
CA SER A 172 3.75 -5.24 1.97
C SER A 172 4.79 -4.84 3.02
N LEU A 173 6.02 -4.82 2.56
CA LEU A 173 7.18 -4.34 3.30
C LEU A 173 7.89 -3.27 2.47
N GLY A 174 8.30 -2.19 3.14
CA GLY A 174 8.99 -1.07 2.50
C GLY A 174 10.33 -0.76 3.16
N GLY A 175 10.73 0.51 3.07
CA GLY A 175 12.00 1.02 3.59
C GLY A 175 12.28 0.69 5.05
N VAL A 176 11.23 0.51 5.85
CA VAL A 176 11.31 0.17 7.28
C VAL A 176 12.14 -1.09 7.54
N VAL A 177 12.09 -2.10 6.66
CA VAL A 177 12.87 -3.35 6.84
C VAL A 177 14.39 -3.12 6.91
N THR A 178 14.86 -1.95 6.44
CA THR A 178 16.28 -1.57 6.47
C THR A 178 16.70 -0.88 7.77
N PHE A 179 15.74 -0.50 8.63
CA PHE A 179 16.04 0.29 9.83
C PHE A 179 16.73 -0.57 10.92
N LYS A 180 17.60 0.05 11.72
CA LYS A 180 18.35 -0.65 12.78
C LYS A 180 17.47 -1.31 13.84
N ASN A 181 16.31 -0.73 14.09
CA ASN A 181 15.34 -1.20 15.10
C ASN A 181 14.14 -1.94 14.50
N ALA A 182 14.20 -2.35 13.24
CA ALA A 182 13.11 -2.99 12.50
C ALA A 182 13.01 -4.51 12.78
N ARG A 183 13.07 -4.93 14.05
CA ARG A 183 13.10 -6.35 14.42
C ARG A 183 11.92 -7.11 13.81
N HIS A 184 10.69 -6.65 14.03
CA HIS A 184 9.48 -7.32 13.53
C HIS A 184 9.47 -7.42 12.00
N SER A 185 9.75 -6.32 11.29
CA SER A 185 9.76 -6.33 9.82
C SER A 185 10.84 -7.27 9.25
N VAL A 186 11.98 -7.40 9.92
CA VAL A 186 13.05 -8.33 9.53
C VAL A 186 12.63 -9.79 9.79
N GLU A 187 12.02 -10.09 10.93
CA GLU A 187 11.49 -11.42 11.24
C GLU A 187 10.40 -11.81 10.24
N VAL A 188 9.46 -10.92 9.95
CA VAL A 188 8.42 -11.13 8.93
C VAL A 188 9.02 -11.35 7.54
N ALA A 189 9.96 -10.50 7.11
CA ALA A 189 10.64 -10.65 5.83
C ALA A 189 11.36 -11.98 5.67
N SER A 190 11.88 -12.52 6.78
CA SER A 190 12.57 -13.81 6.79
C SER A 190 11.64 -15.01 6.64
N GLU A 191 10.37 -14.89 7.04
CA GLU A 191 9.45 -16.03 7.15
C GLU A 191 8.25 -16.00 6.21
N ILE A 192 7.80 -14.82 5.75
CA ILE A 192 6.61 -14.69 4.92
C ILE A 192 6.73 -15.54 3.64
N PRO A 193 5.70 -16.30 3.25
CA PRO A 193 5.65 -16.92 1.92
C PRO A 193 5.80 -15.86 0.83
N LEU A 194 6.77 -16.04 -0.06
CA LEU A 194 7.11 -15.04 -1.07
C LEU A 194 5.95 -14.70 -2.01
N ASP A 195 5.01 -15.62 -2.22
CA ASP A 195 3.80 -15.41 -3.03
C ASP A 195 2.72 -14.55 -2.32
N ARG A 196 2.97 -14.13 -1.09
CA ARG A 196 2.12 -13.24 -0.28
C ARG A 196 2.79 -11.92 0.08
N LEU A 197 4.01 -11.71 -0.38
CA LEU A 197 4.78 -10.49 -0.15
C LEU A 197 4.62 -9.52 -1.32
N LEU A 198 4.35 -8.25 -1.02
CA LEU A 198 4.49 -7.12 -1.91
C LEU A 198 5.59 -6.18 -1.39
N LEU A 199 6.12 -5.35 -2.29
CA LEU A 199 7.00 -4.25 -1.90
C LEU A 199 6.32 -2.92 -2.15
N GLU A 200 6.65 -1.96 -1.29
CA GLU A 200 6.11 -0.61 -1.37
C GLU A 200 7.14 0.43 -0.90
N THR A 201 6.79 1.70 -1.05
CA THR A 201 7.56 2.79 -0.44
C THR A 201 6.83 3.50 0.66
N ASP A 202 5.54 3.70 0.53
CA ASP A 202 4.76 4.71 1.25
C ASP A 202 5.31 6.14 0.96
N ALA A 203 5.81 6.35 -0.27
CA ALA A 203 6.39 7.64 -0.69
C ALA A 203 5.37 8.78 -0.56
N PRO A 204 5.79 9.94 -0.03
CA PRO A 204 7.16 10.44 0.20
C PRO A 204 7.81 9.98 1.50
N TYR A 205 7.14 9.18 2.30
CA TYR A 205 7.54 8.78 3.65
C TYR A 205 8.48 7.56 3.65
N MET A 206 8.88 7.11 4.82
CA MET A 206 9.56 5.83 5.10
C MET A 206 10.80 5.52 4.26
N ALA A 207 11.55 6.55 3.82
CA ALA A 207 12.78 6.34 3.04
C ALA A 207 13.73 5.35 3.73
N PRO A 208 14.29 4.36 2.98
CA PRO A 208 15.18 3.34 3.51
C PRO A 208 16.52 3.91 3.97
N VAL A 209 17.28 3.12 4.76
CA VAL A 209 18.70 3.40 5.01
C VAL A 209 19.46 3.24 3.67
N PRO A 210 20.38 4.19 3.31
CA PRO A 210 20.90 5.29 4.12
C PRO A 210 20.13 6.63 4.02
N PHE A 211 18.96 6.66 3.38
CA PHE A 211 18.22 7.88 3.05
C PHE A 211 17.18 8.30 4.09
N ARG A 212 17.17 7.69 5.26
CA ARG A 212 16.24 8.05 6.34
C ARG A 212 16.13 9.56 6.57
N GLY A 213 14.88 10.05 6.63
CA GLY A 213 14.60 11.48 6.79
C GLY A 213 14.68 12.30 5.49
N LYS A 214 14.95 11.65 4.36
CA LYS A 214 14.80 12.24 3.03
C LYS A 214 13.45 11.85 2.42
N ARG A 215 13.03 12.56 1.38
CA ARG A 215 11.88 12.19 0.58
C ARG A 215 12.14 10.87 -0.14
N CYS A 216 11.19 9.92 -0.01
CA CYS A 216 11.22 8.63 -0.67
C CYS A 216 10.66 8.72 -2.09
N ASP A 217 11.11 7.85 -2.99
CA ASP A 217 10.48 7.57 -4.28
C ASP A 217 10.54 6.06 -4.57
N SER A 218 9.73 5.58 -5.52
CA SER A 218 9.58 4.15 -5.83
C SER A 218 10.89 3.46 -6.24
N SER A 219 11.88 4.19 -6.76
CA SER A 219 13.18 3.62 -7.08
C SER A 219 13.94 3.13 -5.84
N MET A 220 13.58 3.62 -4.66
CA MET A 220 14.21 3.23 -3.39
C MET A 220 13.76 1.85 -2.88
N ILE A 221 12.76 1.21 -3.51
CA ILE A 221 12.37 -0.17 -3.22
C ILE A 221 13.57 -1.14 -3.33
N VAL A 222 14.55 -0.82 -4.16
CA VAL A 222 15.75 -1.65 -4.30
C VAL A 222 16.45 -1.94 -2.97
N PHE A 223 16.45 -1.00 -2.03
CA PHE A 223 17.08 -1.18 -0.72
C PHE A 223 16.30 -2.18 0.16
N ALA A 224 14.97 -2.16 0.10
CA ALA A 224 14.15 -3.16 0.76
C ALA A 224 14.33 -4.54 0.12
N ALA A 225 14.34 -4.61 -1.21
CA ALA A 225 14.58 -5.84 -1.96
C ALA A 225 15.95 -6.44 -1.67
N GLU A 226 17.02 -5.63 -1.62
CA GLU A 226 18.37 -6.08 -1.24
C GLU A 226 18.42 -6.65 0.19
N LYS A 227 17.76 -5.97 1.13
CA LYS A 227 17.68 -6.45 2.52
C LYS A 227 16.94 -7.78 2.62
N ILE A 228 15.81 -7.94 1.95
CA ILE A 228 15.03 -9.17 1.93
C ILE A 228 15.82 -10.29 1.23
N ALA A 229 16.48 -9.97 0.12
CA ALA A 229 17.34 -10.90 -0.62
C ALA A 229 18.44 -11.51 0.27
N GLN A 230 19.10 -10.66 1.07
CA GLN A 230 20.10 -11.10 2.07
C GLN A 230 19.50 -12.06 3.09
N LEU A 231 18.30 -11.77 3.63
CA LEU A 231 17.61 -12.60 4.61
C LEU A 231 17.17 -13.95 4.04
N ARG A 232 16.88 -13.99 2.74
CA ARG A 232 16.29 -15.16 2.05
C ARG A 232 17.30 -15.93 1.19
N ASN A 233 18.59 -15.57 1.18
CA ASN A 233 19.62 -16.12 0.29
C ASN A 233 19.21 -16.10 -1.21
N MET A 234 18.70 -14.96 -1.64
CA MET A 234 18.25 -14.69 -3.01
C MET A 234 18.99 -13.50 -3.60
N THR A 235 18.80 -13.23 -4.90
CA THR A 235 19.19 -11.95 -5.47
C THR A 235 18.08 -10.91 -5.30
N ALA A 236 18.43 -9.62 -5.24
CA ALA A 236 17.44 -8.55 -5.20
C ALA A 236 16.51 -8.57 -6.42
N GLN A 237 17.03 -8.93 -7.62
CA GLN A 237 16.20 -9.07 -8.81
C GLN A 237 15.13 -10.15 -8.66
N GLN A 238 15.47 -11.30 -8.07
CA GLN A 238 14.48 -12.36 -7.83
C GLN A 238 13.37 -11.90 -6.88
N VAL A 239 13.72 -11.12 -5.84
CA VAL A 239 12.70 -10.55 -4.92
C VAL A 239 11.80 -9.58 -5.68
N LEU A 240 12.37 -8.67 -6.49
CA LEU A 240 11.61 -7.71 -7.29
C LEU A 240 10.68 -8.42 -8.29
N ASP A 241 11.17 -9.42 -9.00
CA ASP A 241 10.37 -10.17 -10.00
C ASP A 241 9.17 -10.86 -9.34
N ILE A 242 9.39 -11.54 -8.21
CA ILE A 242 8.32 -12.23 -7.47
C ILE A 242 7.28 -11.23 -6.97
N THR A 243 7.73 -10.15 -6.34
CA THR A 243 6.81 -9.18 -5.72
C THR A 243 6.06 -8.34 -6.76
N ALA A 244 6.66 -8.05 -7.92
CA ALA A 244 5.97 -7.42 -9.03
C ALA A 244 4.85 -8.32 -9.59
N GLU A 245 5.13 -9.61 -9.80
CA GLU A 245 4.11 -10.57 -10.25
C GLU A 245 2.99 -10.76 -9.21
N ASN A 246 3.32 -10.73 -7.92
CA ASN A 246 2.32 -10.74 -6.85
C ASN A 246 1.44 -9.49 -6.90
N ALA A 247 2.03 -8.30 -7.09
CA ALA A 247 1.30 -7.05 -7.18
C ALA A 247 0.35 -7.04 -8.38
N LYS A 248 0.84 -7.44 -9.56
CA LYS A 248 -0.01 -7.58 -10.75
C LYS A 248 -1.18 -8.54 -10.52
N ARG A 249 -0.93 -9.67 -9.85
CA ARG A 249 -1.97 -10.64 -9.51
C ARG A 249 -2.97 -10.07 -8.51
N PHE A 250 -2.50 -9.42 -7.45
CA PHE A 250 -3.34 -8.82 -6.42
C PHE A 250 -4.27 -7.75 -7.00
N TYR A 251 -3.72 -6.85 -7.81
CA TYR A 251 -4.45 -5.74 -8.43
C TYR A 251 -5.14 -6.13 -9.77
N SER A 252 -5.01 -7.37 -10.23
CA SER A 252 -5.55 -7.84 -11.53
C SER A 252 -5.04 -7.02 -12.72
N ILE A 253 -3.79 -6.55 -12.66
CA ILE A 253 -3.09 -5.81 -13.71
C ILE A 253 -2.45 -6.81 -14.69
N LYS A 254 -2.60 -6.54 -16.00
CA LYS A 254 -2.03 -7.37 -17.07
C LYS A 254 -0.61 -6.95 -17.43
#